data_4121e6fccbb39b99bf630dc569834db9
#
_entry.id   4121e6fccbb39b99bf630dc569834db9
#
_cell.length_a   1.000
_cell.length_b   1.000
_cell.length_c   1.000
_cell.angle_alpha   90.00
_cell.angle_beta   90.00
_cell.angle_gamma   90.00
#
_symmetry.space_group_name_H-M   'P 1'
#
loop_
_entity.id
_entity.type
_entity.pdbx_description
1 polymer ?
#
loop_
_entity_poly.entity_id
_entity_poly.type
_entity_poly.pdbx_seq_one_letter_code
_entity_poly.pdbx_strand_id
1 'polypeptide(L)'
;MEQTRIQMFEQQIYPEIFAEVAGNVMDRFGKQKKEIIEEWETILQQYMDQLADLQEEEEAPSIQEIDFSFLYTSLEDKHAKFQIDSYGEGGRVSGESILTEYISADWIADGAKVLAERLAERAEQENLRGYVRAAEIDKLRLRAVRSLLLCLAVRFKYIIRDMIDFRSLARVQKEPCFLIQIGEYMDWMKTIYAVQPAVDIFNCEQDTDLRFRSFHAIHYNEKQFKAFNLSQSDFRDCVFTESSITDCLMNDCMFDGCVFERLCIESTMMKGCIFANCVFQETIMKEIVLSESDKESSILDYFAPAEFHNCEFREVRLENCNADNCIVKNCDASKLGLENSSIVGSGFEERKDKEGQDELF
;
A
#
# COMPACT_ATOMS: atom_id res chain seq x y z
N MET A 1 -10.95 -31.26 21.63
CA MET A 1 -11.34 -30.28 22.66
C MET A 1 -10.29 -29.16 22.81
N GLU A 2 -9.02 -29.46 22.98
CA GLU A 2 -7.95 -28.47 23.16
C GLU A 2 -7.74 -27.64 21.88
N GLN A 3 -7.59 -28.26 20.75
CA GLN A 3 -7.45 -27.61 19.45
C GLN A 3 -8.63 -26.70 19.09
N THR A 4 -9.85 -27.07 19.50
CA THR A 4 -11.06 -26.25 19.28
C THR A 4 -11.05 -24.95 20.08
N ARG A 5 -10.45 -24.92 21.29
CA ARG A 5 -10.36 -23.72 22.13
C ARG A 5 -9.31 -22.75 21.65
N ILE A 6 -8.17 -23.24 21.18
CA ILE A 6 -7.14 -22.41 20.55
C ILE A 6 -7.70 -21.80 19.25
N GLN A 7 -8.36 -22.60 18.42
CA GLN A 7 -9.00 -22.10 17.20
C GLN A 7 -10.06 -21.03 17.48
N MET A 8 -10.89 -21.24 18.50
CA MET A 8 -11.87 -20.22 18.92
C MET A 8 -11.18 -18.92 19.33
N PHE A 9 -10.09 -18.99 20.08
CA PHE A 9 -9.31 -17.81 20.47
C PHE A 9 -8.73 -17.10 19.27
N GLU A 10 -8.13 -17.84 18.33
CA GLU A 10 -7.53 -17.29 17.11
C GLU A 10 -8.58 -16.69 16.14
N GLN A 11 -9.79 -17.26 16.08
CA GLN A 11 -10.80 -16.85 15.08
C GLN A 11 -11.80 -15.81 15.61
N GLN A 12 -12.03 -15.76 16.90
CA GLN A 12 -13.05 -14.87 17.49
C GLN A 12 -12.46 -13.77 18.37
N ILE A 13 -11.48 -14.10 19.21
CA ILE A 13 -10.93 -13.16 20.20
C ILE A 13 -9.78 -12.34 19.62
N TYR A 14 -8.84 -13.01 18.95
CA TYR A 14 -7.68 -12.32 18.36
C TYR A 14 -8.08 -11.22 17.36
N PRO A 15 -9.01 -11.42 16.41
CA PRO A 15 -9.34 -10.39 15.43
C PRO A 15 -9.92 -9.12 16.07
N GLU A 16 -10.73 -9.28 17.15
CA GLU A 16 -11.30 -8.15 17.88
C GLU A 16 -10.21 -7.28 18.52
N ILE A 17 -9.31 -7.93 19.27
CA ILE A 17 -8.20 -7.23 19.96
C ILE A 17 -7.22 -6.66 18.95
N PHE A 18 -6.90 -7.41 17.88
CA PHE A 18 -6.01 -6.94 16.83
C PHE A 18 -6.56 -5.70 16.13
N ALA A 19 -7.84 -5.68 15.77
CA ALA A 19 -8.45 -4.54 15.08
C ALA A 19 -8.34 -3.26 15.93
N GLU A 20 -8.58 -3.35 17.25
CA GLU A 20 -8.46 -2.21 18.14
C GLU A 20 -7.00 -1.74 18.28
N VAL A 21 -6.06 -2.67 18.50
CA VAL A 21 -4.63 -2.33 18.64
C VAL A 21 -4.08 -1.79 17.33
N ALA A 22 -4.41 -2.40 16.19
CA ALA A 22 -4.01 -1.93 14.87
C ALA A 22 -4.55 -0.51 14.61
N GLY A 23 -5.83 -0.26 14.93
CA GLY A 23 -6.41 1.07 14.86
C GLY A 23 -5.62 2.10 15.68
N ASN A 24 -5.28 1.77 16.92
CA ASN A 24 -4.49 2.66 17.78
C ASN A 24 -3.08 2.92 17.25
N VAL A 25 -2.41 1.90 16.68
CA VAL A 25 -1.09 2.05 16.05
C VAL A 25 -1.18 2.97 14.83
N MET A 26 -2.19 2.78 13.98
CA MET A 26 -2.40 3.60 12.80
C MET A 26 -2.81 5.05 13.15
N ASP A 27 -3.61 5.24 14.20
CA ASP A 27 -3.96 6.56 14.73
C ASP A 27 -2.74 7.28 15.31
N ARG A 28 -1.87 6.55 16.03
CA ARG A 28 -0.60 7.09 16.54
C ARG A 28 0.30 7.50 15.38
N PHE A 29 0.45 6.64 14.38
CA PHE A 29 1.17 6.95 13.15
C PHE A 29 0.61 8.22 12.49
N GLY A 30 -0.72 8.33 12.36
CA GLY A 30 -1.38 9.52 11.79
C GLY A 30 -1.10 10.80 12.59
N LYS A 31 -1.10 10.73 13.93
CA LYS A 31 -0.83 11.87 14.82
C LYS A 31 0.63 12.28 14.84
N GLN A 32 1.55 11.33 14.79
CA GLN A 32 3.01 11.53 14.81
C GLN A 32 3.61 11.53 13.40
N LYS A 33 2.77 11.52 12.36
CA LYS A 33 3.21 11.42 10.96
C LYS A 33 4.31 12.44 10.63
N LYS A 34 4.16 13.68 11.07
CA LYS A 34 5.13 14.74 10.79
C LYS A 34 6.49 14.46 11.44
N GLU A 35 6.51 14.06 12.69
CA GLU A 35 7.73 13.74 13.43
C GLU A 35 8.44 12.51 12.84
N ILE A 36 7.67 11.48 12.47
CA ILE A 36 8.19 10.28 11.82
C ILE A 36 8.79 10.63 10.44
N ILE A 37 8.10 11.45 9.64
CA ILE A 37 8.59 11.90 8.34
C ILE A 37 9.89 12.68 8.49
N GLU A 38 9.97 13.65 9.41
CA GLU A 38 11.15 14.46 9.66
C GLU A 38 12.36 13.61 10.10
N GLU A 39 12.14 12.60 10.95
CA GLU A 39 13.17 11.65 11.35
C GLU A 39 13.68 10.84 10.16
N TRP A 40 12.76 10.26 9.39
CA TRP A 40 13.09 9.44 8.23
C TRP A 40 13.76 10.27 7.12
N GLU A 41 13.27 11.47 6.84
CA GLU A 41 13.86 12.41 5.88
C GLU A 41 15.33 12.68 6.23
N THR A 42 15.59 12.98 7.51
CA THR A 42 16.96 13.28 7.98
C THR A 42 17.90 12.09 7.78
N ILE A 43 17.47 10.89 8.16
CA ILE A 43 18.29 9.68 8.03
C ILE A 43 18.48 9.33 6.56
N LEU A 44 17.42 9.41 5.75
CA LEU A 44 17.49 9.11 4.32
C LEU A 44 18.37 10.10 3.56
N GLN A 45 18.31 11.37 3.91
CA GLN A 45 19.22 12.36 3.33
C GLN A 45 20.68 12.01 3.60
N GLN A 46 21.01 11.73 4.85
CA GLN A 46 22.38 11.34 5.24
C GLN A 46 22.81 10.06 4.53
N TYR A 47 21.93 9.07 4.45
CA TYR A 47 22.17 7.81 3.76
C TYR A 47 22.44 8.00 2.26
N MET A 48 21.63 8.84 1.58
CA MET A 48 21.82 9.15 0.15
C MET A 48 23.12 9.94 -0.10
N ASP A 49 23.46 10.87 0.80
CA ASP A 49 24.70 11.63 0.70
C ASP A 49 25.93 10.72 0.88
N GLN A 50 25.89 9.80 1.85
CA GLN A 50 26.97 8.81 2.03
C GLN A 50 27.12 7.88 0.80
N LEU A 51 26.00 7.40 0.22
CA LEU A 51 26.04 6.60 -1.00
C LEU A 51 26.68 7.36 -2.16
N ALA A 52 26.30 8.63 -2.34
CA ALA A 52 26.85 9.48 -3.39
C ALA A 52 28.36 9.70 -3.19
N ASP A 53 28.79 9.94 -1.96
CA ASP A 53 30.20 10.14 -1.62
C ASP A 53 31.02 8.86 -1.90
N LEU A 54 30.51 7.66 -1.51
CA LEU A 54 31.14 6.38 -1.85
C LEU A 54 31.25 6.15 -3.37
N GLN A 55 30.28 6.60 -4.13
CA GLN A 55 30.31 6.50 -5.60
C GLN A 55 31.27 7.50 -6.23
N GLU A 56 31.41 8.70 -5.68
CA GLU A 56 32.40 9.70 -6.12
C GLU A 56 33.85 9.23 -5.83
N GLU A 57 34.02 8.43 -4.77
CA GLU A 57 35.32 7.79 -4.43
C GLU A 57 35.56 6.47 -5.17
N GLU A 58 34.67 6.07 -6.08
CA GLU A 58 34.70 4.80 -6.82
C GLU A 58 34.64 3.54 -5.92
N GLU A 59 34.15 3.66 -4.69
CA GLU A 59 34.00 2.56 -3.72
C GLU A 59 32.64 1.85 -3.80
N ALA A 60 31.65 2.45 -4.49
CA ALA A 60 30.34 1.87 -4.67
C ALA A 60 29.87 1.88 -6.13
N PRO A 61 29.19 0.83 -6.59
CA PRO A 61 28.59 0.78 -7.93
C PRO A 61 27.28 1.61 -8.01
N SER A 62 26.68 1.65 -9.19
CA SER A 62 25.31 2.13 -9.37
C SER A 62 24.32 1.32 -8.53
N ILE A 63 23.34 1.99 -7.95
CA ILE A 63 22.36 1.38 -7.04
C ILE A 63 21.11 0.97 -7.82
N GLN A 64 20.69 -0.29 -7.67
CA GLN A 64 19.45 -0.81 -8.21
C GLN A 64 18.32 -0.81 -7.18
N GLU A 65 18.62 -1.06 -5.90
CA GLU A 65 17.62 -1.33 -4.89
C GLU A 65 18.03 -0.73 -3.54
N ILE A 66 17.06 -0.14 -2.83
CA ILE A 66 17.17 0.26 -1.42
C ILE A 66 16.01 -0.38 -0.67
N ASP A 67 16.35 -1.19 0.34
CA ASP A 67 15.40 -1.97 1.13
C ASP A 67 15.27 -1.41 2.54
N PHE A 68 14.03 -1.20 2.98
CA PHE A 68 13.67 -0.98 4.38
C PHE A 68 13.18 -2.31 4.96
N SER A 69 14.04 -3.04 5.63
CA SER A 69 13.78 -4.39 6.14
C SER A 69 13.49 -4.37 7.64
N PHE A 70 12.27 -4.69 8.04
CA PHE A 70 11.94 -4.81 9.46
C PHE A 70 12.66 -6.00 10.09
N LEU A 71 13.36 -5.76 11.19
CA LEU A 71 14.09 -6.78 11.92
C LEU A 71 13.23 -7.35 13.05
N TYR A 72 12.67 -8.54 12.87
CA TYR A 72 11.90 -9.21 13.93
C TYR A 72 12.70 -9.47 15.20
N THR A 73 14.00 -9.72 15.09
CA THR A 73 14.88 -9.90 16.23
C THR A 73 14.95 -8.66 17.11
N SER A 74 14.75 -7.48 16.54
CA SER A 74 14.74 -6.21 17.27
C SER A 74 13.48 -6.01 18.13
N LEU A 75 12.42 -6.82 17.94
CA LEU A 75 11.25 -6.80 18.84
C LEU A 75 11.55 -7.28 20.27
N GLU A 76 12.59 -8.06 20.43
CA GLU A 76 13.05 -8.53 21.74
C GLU A 76 14.00 -7.52 22.41
N ASP A 77 14.56 -6.62 21.62
CA ASP A 77 15.34 -5.49 22.08
C ASP A 77 14.40 -4.37 22.57
N LYS A 78 14.94 -3.39 23.27
CA LYS A 78 14.15 -2.23 23.69
C LYS A 78 13.80 -1.27 22.53
N HIS A 79 14.40 -1.48 21.36
CA HIS A 79 14.35 -0.59 20.20
C HIS A 79 14.14 -1.39 18.93
N ALA A 80 12.89 -1.54 18.52
CA ALA A 80 12.56 -2.11 17.21
C ALA A 80 13.03 -1.18 16.09
N LYS A 81 13.47 -1.79 14.97
CA LYS A 81 14.06 -1.02 13.86
C LYS A 81 13.84 -1.65 12.50
N PHE A 82 13.86 -0.79 11.50
CA PHE A 82 14.15 -1.17 10.13
C PHE A 82 15.65 -1.09 9.89
N GLN A 83 16.17 -2.02 9.12
CA GLN A 83 17.49 -1.95 8.50
C GLN A 83 17.31 -1.38 7.10
N ILE A 84 18.14 -0.41 6.73
CA ILE A 84 18.18 0.19 5.41
C ILE A 84 19.42 -0.37 4.71
N ASP A 85 19.22 -1.10 3.62
CA ASP A 85 20.30 -1.67 2.82
C ASP A 85 20.22 -1.16 1.38
N SER A 86 21.38 -0.90 0.77
CA SER A 86 21.46 -0.60 -0.66
C SER A 86 22.20 -1.70 -1.41
N TYR A 87 21.73 -1.99 -2.62
CA TYR A 87 22.26 -3.05 -3.48
C TYR A 87 22.51 -2.54 -4.89
N GLY A 88 23.59 -3.06 -5.53
CA GLY A 88 23.88 -2.84 -6.94
C GLY A 88 23.06 -3.72 -7.87
N GLU A 89 23.61 -3.98 -9.08
CA GLU A 89 22.97 -4.80 -10.10
C GLU A 89 22.56 -6.18 -9.58
N GLY A 90 21.30 -6.55 -9.84
CA GLY A 90 20.69 -7.80 -9.36
C GLY A 90 20.02 -7.70 -7.98
N GLY A 91 20.06 -6.52 -7.34
CA GLY A 91 19.39 -6.26 -6.07
C GLY A 91 19.90 -7.14 -4.93
N ARG A 92 19.09 -7.30 -3.89
CA ARG A 92 19.43 -8.10 -2.68
C ARG A 92 19.73 -9.57 -2.95
N VAL A 93 19.34 -10.11 -4.12
CA VAL A 93 19.58 -11.53 -4.46
C VAL A 93 21.00 -11.77 -4.89
N SER A 94 21.69 -10.76 -5.39
CA SER A 94 23.01 -10.89 -6.02
C SER A 94 24.20 -10.62 -5.11
N GLY A 95 24.00 -10.05 -3.88
CA GLY A 95 25.18 -9.71 -3.11
C GLY A 95 24.96 -9.17 -1.70
N GLU A 96 26.05 -8.76 -1.10
CA GLU A 96 26.09 -8.05 0.17
C GLU A 96 25.62 -6.60 -0.01
N SER A 97 25.05 -6.01 1.04
CA SER A 97 24.67 -4.61 1.02
C SER A 97 25.91 -3.70 0.90
N ILE A 98 25.78 -2.66 0.09
CA ILE A 98 26.83 -1.65 -0.13
C ILE A 98 26.95 -0.73 1.09
N LEU A 99 25.79 -0.30 1.60
CA LEU A 99 25.68 0.55 2.78
C LEU A 99 24.50 0.06 3.62
N THR A 100 24.67 0.04 4.96
CA THR A 100 23.64 -0.36 5.91
C THR A 100 23.47 0.70 6.97
N GLU A 101 22.23 1.11 7.22
CA GLU A 101 21.83 2.00 8.28
C GLU A 101 20.56 1.49 8.98
N TYR A 102 20.15 2.15 10.08
CA TYR A 102 19.00 1.74 10.85
C TYR A 102 18.10 2.92 11.19
N ILE A 103 16.79 2.67 11.21
CA ILE A 103 15.78 3.65 11.58
C ILE A 103 14.82 3.05 12.61
N SER A 104 14.39 3.85 13.60
CA SER A 104 13.51 3.39 14.67
C SER A 104 12.12 2.96 14.16
N ALA A 105 11.61 1.89 14.76
CA ALA A 105 10.25 1.37 14.59
C ALA A 105 9.59 1.08 15.95
N ASP A 106 9.98 1.79 17.00
CA ASP A 106 9.53 1.56 18.39
C ASP A 106 8.00 1.63 18.51
N TRP A 107 7.34 2.45 17.72
CA TRP A 107 5.88 2.56 17.71
C TRP A 107 5.17 1.28 17.22
N ILE A 108 5.82 0.44 16.40
CA ILE A 108 5.35 -0.91 16.02
C ILE A 108 5.53 -1.87 17.20
N ALA A 109 6.69 -1.84 17.83
CA ALA A 109 6.99 -2.69 18.98
C ALA A 109 6.06 -2.42 20.17
N ASP A 110 5.79 -1.16 20.45
CA ASP A 110 4.83 -0.75 21.49
C ASP A 110 3.44 -1.34 21.21
N GLY A 111 2.97 -1.28 19.97
CA GLY A 111 1.70 -1.88 19.56
C GLY A 111 1.70 -3.40 19.72
N ALA A 112 2.77 -4.06 19.29
CA ALA A 112 2.92 -5.51 19.42
C ALA A 112 2.93 -5.96 20.88
N LYS A 113 3.56 -5.18 21.77
CA LYS A 113 3.59 -5.43 23.22
C LYS A 113 2.18 -5.29 23.82
N VAL A 114 1.50 -4.20 23.54
CA VAL A 114 0.12 -3.98 24.03
C VAL A 114 -0.80 -5.10 23.56
N LEU A 115 -0.66 -5.57 22.33
CA LEU A 115 -1.44 -6.71 21.81
C LEU A 115 -1.18 -7.96 22.64
N ALA A 116 0.08 -8.32 22.90
CA ALA A 116 0.44 -9.51 23.66
C ALA A 116 -0.12 -9.46 25.08
N GLU A 117 -0.02 -8.32 25.75
CA GLU A 117 -0.57 -8.10 27.10
C GLU A 117 -2.09 -8.29 27.10
N ARG A 118 -2.82 -7.69 26.17
CA ARG A 118 -4.29 -7.81 26.08
C ARG A 118 -4.74 -9.22 25.73
N LEU A 119 -4.02 -9.92 24.84
CA LEU A 119 -4.31 -11.33 24.55
C LEU A 119 -4.12 -12.22 25.78
N ALA A 120 -3.08 -11.97 26.57
CA ALA A 120 -2.84 -12.72 27.83
C ALA A 120 -3.96 -12.47 28.85
N GLU A 121 -4.35 -11.21 29.04
CA GLU A 121 -5.46 -10.83 29.93
C GLU A 121 -6.78 -11.47 29.49
N ARG A 122 -7.08 -11.45 28.19
CA ARG A 122 -8.31 -12.03 27.66
C ARG A 122 -8.33 -13.56 27.78
N ALA A 123 -7.19 -14.22 27.56
CA ALA A 123 -7.05 -15.66 27.78
C ALA A 123 -7.30 -16.05 29.25
N GLU A 124 -6.92 -15.20 30.21
CA GLU A 124 -7.19 -15.40 31.62
C GLU A 124 -8.70 -15.20 31.94
N GLN A 125 -9.30 -14.13 31.46
CA GLN A 125 -10.73 -13.83 31.66
C GLN A 125 -11.64 -14.94 31.12
N GLU A 126 -11.29 -15.53 29.98
CA GLU A 126 -12.03 -16.61 29.33
C GLU A 126 -11.67 -18.02 29.89
N ASN A 127 -10.86 -18.10 30.93
CA ASN A 127 -10.35 -19.35 31.51
C ASN A 127 -9.61 -20.26 30.50
N LEU A 128 -8.91 -19.66 29.55
CA LEU A 128 -8.15 -20.34 28.49
C LEU A 128 -6.65 -20.48 28.78
N ARG A 129 -6.18 -20.01 29.94
CA ARG A 129 -4.74 -19.98 30.34
C ARG A 129 -4.02 -21.33 30.25
N GLY A 130 -4.76 -22.44 30.40
CA GLY A 130 -4.20 -23.80 30.25
C GLY A 130 -4.00 -24.21 28.79
N TYR A 131 -4.59 -23.52 27.84
CA TYR A 131 -4.62 -23.81 26.41
C TYR A 131 -3.86 -22.78 25.58
N VAL A 132 -4.12 -21.50 25.81
CA VAL A 132 -3.42 -20.36 25.15
C VAL A 132 -2.22 -20.02 26.00
N ARG A 133 -1.07 -20.55 25.63
CA ARG A 133 0.22 -20.36 26.33
C ARG A 133 0.97 -19.17 25.73
N ALA A 134 2.08 -18.78 26.37
CA ALA A 134 2.93 -17.71 25.89
C ALA A 134 3.37 -17.86 24.43
N ALA A 135 3.65 -19.10 23.99
CA ALA A 135 4.05 -19.36 22.60
C ALA A 135 2.91 -19.10 21.59
N GLU A 136 1.65 -19.39 21.92
CA GLU A 136 0.50 -19.09 21.09
C GLU A 136 0.27 -17.57 21.01
N ILE A 137 0.43 -16.85 22.13
CA ILE A 137 0.34 -15.39 22.17
C ILE A 137 1.46 -14.77 21.34
N ASP A 138 2.67 -15.27 21.46
CA ASP A 138 3.83 -14.78 20.71
C ASP A 138 3.66 -14.99 19.20
N LYS A 139 3.18 -16.17 18.78
CA LYS A 139 2.81 -16.43 17.39
C LYS A 139 1.79 -15.41 16.87
N LEU A 140 0.77 -15.08 17.66
CA LEU A 140 -0.25 -14.09 17.28
C LEU A 140 0.33 -12.67 17.25
N ARG A 141 1.24 -12.34 18.17
CA ARG A 141 1.99 -11.08 18.17
C ARG A 141 2.78 -10.89 16.87
N LEU A 142 3.56 -11.89 16.48
CA LEU A 142 4.35 -11.86 15.25
C LEU A 142 3.46 -11.75 14.00
N ARG A 143 2.35 -12.49 13.97
CA ARG A 143 1.35 -12.39 12.89
C ARG A 143 0.75 -10.98 12.81
N ALA A 144 0.48 -10.35 13.95
CA ALA A 144 -0.03 -8.99 14.00
C ALA A 144 0.98 -7.97 13.47
N VAL A 145 2.26 -8.08 13.85
CA VAL A 145 3.33 -7.24 13.32
C VAL A 145 3.39 -7.35 11.80
N ARG A 146 3.36 -8.56 11.26
CA ARG A 146 3.34 -8.80 9.82
C ARG A 146 2.15 -8.10 9.13
N SER A 147 0.96 -8.21 9.70
CA SER A 147 -0.23 -7.53 9.17
C SER A 147 -0.11 -6.00 9.25
N LEU A 148 0.46 -5.46 10.33
CA LEU A 148 0.74 -4.03 10.46
C LEU A 148 1.75 -3.55 9.43
N LEU A 149 2.83 -4.29 9.21
CA LEU A 149 3.85 -3.96 8.20
C LEU A 149 3.25 -3.89 6.78
N LEU A 150 2.35 -4.81 6.44
CA LEU A 150 1.63 -4.78 5.16
C LEU A 150 0.77 -3.52 5.01
N CYS A 151 -0.02 -3.18 6.04
CA CYS A 151 -0.82 -1.96 6.05
C CYS A 151 0.05 -0.71 5.93
N LEU A 152 1.20 -0.70 6.61
CA LEU A 152 2.15 0.40 6.56
C LEU A 152 2.84 0.52 5.21
N ALA A 153 3.24 -0.58 4.59
CA ALA A 153 3.87 -0.56 3.26
C ALA A 153 2.98 0.16 2.24
N VAL A 154 1.66 -0.04 2.32
CA VAL A 154 0.70 0.72 1.50
C VAL A 154 0.74 2.22 1.82
N ARG A 155 0.81 2.59 3.10
CA ARG A 155 0.89 4.01 3.53
C ARG A 155 2.21 4.66 3.15
N PHE A 156 3.32 3.93 3.28
CA PHE A 156 4.65 4.42 2.91
C PHE A 156 4.77 4.75 1.42
N LYS A 157 4.07 4.05 0.56
CA LYS A 157 4.02 4.39 -0.88
C LYS A 157 3.56 5.83 -1.12
N TYR A 158 2.64 6.35 -0.27
CA TYR A 158 2.18 7.73 -0.35
C TYR A 158 3.17 8.75 0.17
N ILE A 159 3.75 8.44 1.33
CA ILE A 159 4.52 9.42 2.08
C ILE A 159 6.01 9.37 1.75
N ILE A 160 6.48 8.34 1.04
CA ILE A 160 7.91 8.17 0.72
C ILE A 160 8.46 9.40 -0.03
N ARG A 161 7.63 10.04 -0.84
CA ARG A 161 8.03 11.23 -1.59
C ARG A 161 8.21 12.47 -0.73
N ASP A 162 7.55 12.50 0.43
CA ASP A 162 7.74 13.55 1.45
C ASP A 162 8.99 13.27 2.30
N MET A 163 9.46 12.01 2.31
CA MET A 163 10.62 11.55 3.08
C MET A 163 11.94 11.61 2.31
N ILE A 164 11.90 11.69 0.99
CA ILE A 164 13.10 11.68 0.14
C ILE A 164 13.46 13.11 -0.27
N ASP A 165 14.68 13.57 0.09
CA ASP A 165 15.27 14.73 -0.59
C ASP A 165 15.71 14.32 -2.01
N PHE A 166 14.94 14.75 -3.00
CA PHE A 166 15.23 14.45 -4.41
C PHE A 166 16.56 15.01 -4.90
N ARG A 167 17.13 16.03 -4.22
CA ARG A 167 18.46 16.55 -4.57
C ARG A 167 19.55 15.56 -4.16
N SER A 168 19.47 15.01 -2.94
CA SER A 168 20.40 13.96 -2.50
C SER A 168 20.22 12.69 -3.33
N LEU A 169 18.98 12.27 -3.59
CA LEU A 169 18.70 11.13 -4.48
C LEU A 169 19.23 11.35 -5.92
N ALA A 170 19.25 12.61 -6.41
CA ALA A 170 19.77 12.91 -7.75
C ALA A 170 21.30 12.75 -7.84
N ARG A 171 22.03 12.89 -6.74
CA ARG A 171 23.48 12.65 -6.69
C ARG A 171 23.83 11.16 -6.80
N VAL A 172 22.97 10.29 -6.27
CA VAL A 172 23.18 8.84 -6.30
C VAL A 172 23.10 8.33 -7.74
N GLN A 173 24.15 7.63 -8.18
CA GLN A 173 24.15 6.91 -9.46
C GLN A 173 23.25 5.68 -9.33
N LYS A 174 22.26 5.59 -10.21
CA LYS A 174 21.24 4.53 -10.19
C LYS A 174 21.29 3.70 -11.46
N GLU A 175 20.97 2.42 -11.30
CA GLU A 175 20.64 1.57 -12.44
C GLU A 175 19.39 2.09 -13.17
N PRO A 176 19.20 1.78 -14.45
CA PRO A 176 18.00 2.20 -15.21
C PRO A 176 16.69 1.79 -14.54
N CYS A 177 16.67 0.67 -13.83
CA CYS A 177 15.58 0.21 -13.00
C CYS A 177 15.98 0.37 -11.53
N PHE A 178 15.55 1.42 -10.88
CA PHE A 178 15.84 1.69 -9.47
C PHE A 178 14.57 1.54 -8.63
N LEU A 179 14.67 0.83 -7.52
CA LEU A 179 13.55 0.53 -6.62
C LEU A 179 13.88 0.97 -5.18
N ILE A 180 12.85 1.44 -4.46
CA ILE A 180 12.86 1.50 -2.99
C ILE A 180 11.73 0.59 -2.49
N GLN A 181 12.05 -0.29 -1.57
CA GLN A 181 11.15 -1.30 -1.06
C GLN A 181 11.05 -1.26 0.46
N ILE A 182 9.94 -1.74 1.01
CA ILE A 182 9.73 -1.91 2.45
C ILE A 182 9.12 -3.28 2.72
N GLY A 183 9.55 -3.94 3.78
CA GLY A 183 9.02 -5.25 4.13
C GLY A 183 9.73 -5.90 5.30
N GLU A 184 9.87 -7.20 5.24
CA GLU A 184 10.52 -8.03 6.27
C GLU A 184 11.91 -8.47 5.82
N TYR A 185 12.85 -8.41 6.73
CA TYR A 185 14.24 -8.83 6.46
C TYR A 185 14.27 -10.28 5.96
N MET A 186 14.87 -10.48 4.78
CA MET A 186 15.01 -11.79 4.12
C MET A 186 13.68 -12.53 3.83
N ASP A 187 12.55 -11.81 3.81
CA ASP A 187 11.25 -12.35 3.44
C ASP A 187 10.62 -11.49 2.34
N TRP A 188 9.37 -11.04 2.49
CA TRP A 188 8.67 -10.27 1.47
C TRP A 188 9.07 -8.78 1.48
N MET A 189 9.03 -8.18 0.31
CA MET A 189 9.21 -6.74 0.11
C MET A 189 8.10 -6.19 -0.78
N LYS A 190 7.69 -4.96 -0.52
CA LYS A 190 6.74 -4.22 -1.35
C LYS A 190 7.41 -2.95 -1.85
N THR A 191 7.37 -2.73 -3.16
CA THR A 191 7.92 -1.53 -3.77
C THR A 191 7.07 -0.32 -3.38
N ILE A 192 7.71 0.72 -2.85
CA ILE A 192 7.09 1.97 -2.43
C ILE A 192 7.50 3.16 -3.30
N TYR A 193 8.62 3.03 -4.02
CA TYR A 193 9.08 3.99 -5.00
C TYR A 193 9.85 3.28 -6.11
N ALA A 194 9.67 3.71 -7.35
CA ALA A 194 10.40 3.16 -8.48
C ALA A 194 10.77 4.25 -9.49
N VAL A 195 11.94 4.12 -10.08
CA VAL A 195 12.35 4.85 -11.28
C VAL A 195 12.59 3.82 -12.36
N GLN A 196 11.89 3.96 -13.46
CA GLN A 196 11.96 3.04 -14.60
C GLN A 196 12.13 3.85 -15.88
N PRO A 197 12.77 3.33 -16.91
CA PRO A 197 12.83 3.99 -18.22
C PRO A 197 11.44 4.29 -18.73
N ALA A 198 11.28 5.45 -19.38
CA ALA A 198 10.02 5.80 -20.02
C ALA A 198 9.66 4.78 -21.11
N VAL A 199 8.40 4.41 -21.18
CA VAL A 199 7.88 3.43 -22.16
C VAL A 199 6.62 3.98 -22.83
N ASP A 200 6.52 3.82 -24.14
CA ASP A 200 5.26 3.99 -24.85
C ASP A 200 4.49 2.66 -24.80
N ILE A 201 3.43 2.61 -23.98
CA ILE A 201 2.64 1.41 -23.72
C ILE A 201 2.10 0.78 -25.02
N PHE A 202 1.83 1.59 -26.05
CA PHE A 202 1.20 1.14 -27.29
C PHE A 202 2.20 0.78 -28.38
N ASN A 203 3.49 1.07 -28.20
CA ASN A 203 4.56 0.82 -29.16
C ASN A 203 5.75 0.05 -28.56
N CYS A 204 5.61 -0.50 -27.35
CA CYS A 204 6.65 -1.33 -26.74
C CYS A 204 6.63 -2.77 -27.26
N GLU A 205 7.69 -3.51 -27.02
CA GLU A 205 7.76 -4.94 -27.28
C GLU A 205 6.72 -5.71 -26.46
N GLN A 206 6.24 -6.85 -26.98
CA GLN A 206 5.15 -7.63 -26.37
C GLN A 206 5.47 -8.08 -24.94
N ASP A 207 6.74 -8.37 -24.63
CA ASP A 207 7.19 -8.86 -23.33
C ASP A 207 7.71 -7.74 -22.40
N THR A 208 7.48 -6.47 -22.77
CA THR A 208 7.91 -5.34 -21.92
C THR A 208 7.18 -5.37 -20.58
N ASP A 209 7.92 -5.36 -19.47
CA ASP A 209 7.35 -5.19 -18.14
C ASP A 209 6.81 -3.77 -17.97
N LEU A 210 5.50 -3.64 -17.87
CA LEU A 210 4.79 -2.37 -17.71
C LEU A 210 4.49 -2.03 -16.26
N ARG A 211 4.88 -2.88 -15.30
CA ARG A 211 4.72 -2.59 -13.87
C ARG A 211 5.71 -1.51 -13.43
N PHE A 212 5.39 -0.83 -12.34
CA PHE A 212 6.24 0.20 -11.71
C PHE A 212 6.61 1.38 -12.62
N ARG A 213 5.80 1.66 -13.65
CA ARG A 213 6.04 2.77 -14.57
C ARG A 213 5.46 4.08 -14.03
N SER A 214 6.05 5.19 -14.46
CA SER A 214 5.56 6.53 -14.17
C SER A 214 5.11 7.21 -15.45
N PHE A 215 3.85 7.62 -15.49
CA PHE A 215 3.23 8.32 -16.59
C PHE A 215 2.81 9.72 -16.14
N HIS A 216 3.30 10.75 -16.78
CA HIS A 216 3.04 12.12 -16.37
C HIS A 216 2.54 12.97 -17.53
N ALA A 217 1.43 13.67 -17.32
CA ALA A 217 0.82 14.60 -18.26
C ALA A 217 0.56 14.00 -19.66
N ILE A 218 0.20 12.71 -19.72
CA ILE A 218 -0.07 12.02 -20.99
C ILE A 218 -1.57 12.09 -21.28
N HIS A 219 -1.90 12.43 -22.52
CA HIS A 219 -3.27 12.40 -23.02
C HIS A 219 -3.51 11.11 -23.80
N TYR A 220 -4.31 10.24 -23.23
CA TYR A 220 -4.78 9.01 -23.86
C TYR A 220 -6.16 9.26 -24.47
N ASN A 221 -6.20 9.59 -25.75
CA ASN A 221 -7.45 9.81 -26.47
C ASN A 221 -7.75 8.64 -27.40
N GLU A 222 -8.95 8.07 -27.31
CA GLU A 222 -9.39 6.91 -28.10
C GLU A 222 -8.44 5.71 -28.00
N LYS A 223 -7.81 5.50 -26.83
CA LYS A 223 -6.86 4.41 -26.60
C LYS A 223 -7.55 3.20 -25.97
N GLN A 224 -7.06 2.02 -26.34
CA GLN A 224 -7.53 0.75 -25.80
C GLN A 224 -6.40 0.09 -25.01
N PHE A 225 -6.52 0.11 -23.68
CA PHE A 225 -5.67 -0.65 -22.79
C PHE A 225 -6.29 -2.04 -22.65
N LYS A 226 -5.65 -3.06 -23.18
CA LYS A 226 -6.19 -4.42 -23.14
C LYS A 226 -5.16 -5.42 -22.66
N ALA A 227 -5.51 -6.15 -21.60
CA ALA A 227 -4.71 -7.22 -21.03
C ALA A 227 -3.30 -6.77 -20.57
N PHE A 228 -3.14 -5.50 -20.20
CA PHE A 228 -1.87 -4.99 -19.68
C PHE A 228 -1.74 -5.27 -18.17
N ASN A 229 -0.53 -5.57 -17.74
CA ASN A 229 -0.17 -5.52 -16.33
C ASN A 229 0.56 -4.21 -16.03
N LEU A 230 -0.19 -3.23 -15.53
CA LEU A 230 0.29 -1.90 -15.14
C LEU A 230 0.38 -1.76 -13.62
N SER A 231 0.32 -2.88 -12.87
CA SER A 231 0.33 -2.84 -11.40
C SER A 231 1.49 -2.03 -10.85
N GLN A 232 1.23 -1.32 -9.76
CA GLN A 232 2.18 -0.49 -9.03
C GLN A 232 2.70 0.73 -9.79
N SER A 233 2.05 1.08 -10.91
CA SER A 233 2.41 2.26 -11.71
C SER A 233 1.76 3.54 -11.19
N ASP A 234 2.41 4.67 -11.47
CA ASP A 234 1.96 6.00 -11.11
C ASP A 234 1.49 6.76 -12.35
N PHE A 235 0.28 7.28 -12.29
CA PHE A 235 -0.30 8.16 -13.31
C PHE A 235 -0.53 9.54 -12.69
N ARG A 236 0.12 10.57 -13.21
CA ARG A 236 -0.02 11.94 -12.73
C ARG A 236 -0.46 12.87 -13.84
N ASP A 237 -1.48 13.66 -13.56
CA ASP A 237 -2.03 14.65 -14.50
C ASP A 237 -2.36 14.03 -15.88
N CYS A 238 -2.62 12.71 -15.90
CA CYS A 238 -2.98 12.00 -17.12
C CYS A 238 -4.46 12.19 -17.44
N VAL A 239 -4.78 12.28 -18.73
CA VAL A 239 -6.14 12.45 -19.23
C VAL A 239 -6.51 11.25 -20.09
N PHE A 240 -7.58 10.56 -19.70
CA PHE A 240 -8.14 9.43 -20.44
C PHE A 240 -9.50 9.86 -21.03
N THR A 241 -9.53 10.12 -22.33
CA THR A 241 -10.75 10.57 -23.03
C THR A 241 -11.19 9.55 -24.06
N GLU A 242 -12.47 9.17 -24.04
CA GLU A 242 -13.06 8.25 -25.02
C GLU A 242 -12.28 6.94 -25.19
N SER A 243 -11.66 6.49 -24.09
CA SER A 243 -10.74 5.35 -24.06
C SER A 243 -11.38 4.14 -23.36
N SER A 244 -10.74 3.00 -23.44
CA SER A 244 -11.15 1.79 -22.72
C SER A 244 -9.98 1.13 -22.01
N ILE A 245 -10.26 0.56 -20.82
CA ILE A 245 -9.33 -0.26 -20.04
C ILE A 245 -10.05 -1.59 -19.80
N THR A 246 -9.54 -2.67 -20.38
CA THR A 246 -10.24 -3.96 -20.37
C THR A 246 -9.27 -5.10 -20.05
N ASP A 247 -9.68 -6.02 -19.15
CA ASP A 247 -8.90 -7.20 -18.75
C ASP A 247 -7.50 -6.87 -18.19
N CYS A 248 -7.33 -5.67 -17.60
CA CYS A 248 -6.03 -5.20 -17.09
C CYS A 248 -5.80 -5.57 -15.62
N LEU A 249 -4.52 -5.67 -15.26
CA LEU A 249 -4.07 -5.70 -13.87
C LEU A 249 -3.47 -4.33 -13.53
N MET A 250 -4.13 -3.61 -12.63
CA MET A 250 -3.73 -2.27 -12.19
C MET A 250 -3.70 -2.17 -10.66
N ASN A 251 -3.31 -3.27 -10.00
CA ASN A 251 -3.26 -3.27 -8.54
C ASN A 251 -2.18 -2.33 -8.01
N ASP A 252 -2.44 -1.68 -6.86
CA ASP A 252 -1.54 -0.73 -6.20
C ASP A 252 -1.10 0.46 -7.08
N CYS A 253 -1.86 0.80 -8.13
CA CYS A 253 -1.59 2.00 -8.92
C CYS A 253 -1.93 3.27 -8.15
N MET A 254 -1.21 4.34 -8.43
CA MET A 254 -1.53 5.68 -7.97
C MET A 254 -1.96 6.56 -9.13
N PHE A 255 -3.12 7.19 -8.99
CA PHE A 255 -3.65 8.18 -9.91
C PHE A 255 -3.76 9.51 -9.16
N ASP A 256 -3.00 10.52 -9.56
CA ASP A 256 -3.04 11.85 -8.95
C ASP A 256 -3.30 12.92 -10.01
N GLY A 257 -4.33 13.75 -9.78
CA GLY A 257 -4.74 14.80 -10.72
C GLY A 257 -5.26 14.27 -12.06
N CYS A 258 -5.62 12.99 -12.16
CA CYS A 258 -6.05 12.40 -13.43
C CYS A 258 -7.51 12.75 -13.77
N VAL A 259 -7.79 12.83 -15.06
CA VAL A 259 -9.13 13.02 -15.63
C VAL A 259 -9.54 11.80 -16.43
N PHE A 260 -10.69 11.22 -16.07
CA PHE A 260 -11.31 10.09 -16.76
C PHE A 260 -12.62 10.56 -17.36
N GLU A 261 -12.62 10.81 -18.65
CA GLU A 261 -13.76 11.38 -19.37
C GLU A 261 -14.28 10.40 -20.44
N ARG A 262 -15.54 10.02 -20.37
CA ARG A 262 -16.15 9.03 -21.27
C ARG A 262 -15.31 7.74 -21.39
N LEU A 263 -14.77 7.30 -20.24
CA LEU A 263 -13.93 6.12 -20.13
C LEU A 263 -14.80 4.90 -19.77
N CYS A 264 -14.52 3.79 -20.41
CA CYS A 264 -15.05 2.48 -20.01
C CYS A 264 -13.94 1.64 -19.40
N ILE A 265 -14.11 1.23 -18.12
CA ILE A 265 -13.21 0.29 -17.47
C ILE A 265 -14.00 -1.01 -17.25
N GLU A 266 -13.51 -2.12 -17.76
CA GLU A 266 -14.22 -3.41 -17.69
C GLU A 266 -13.27 -4.54 -17.29
N SER A 267 -13.76 -5.48 -16.44
CA SER A 267 -13.06 -6.72 -16.05
C SER A 267 -11.62 -6.49 -15.59
N THR A 268 -11.38 -5.38 -14.87
CA THR A 268 -10.04 -4.92 -14.49
C THR A 268 -9.86 -4.99 -12.96
N MET A 269 -8.70 -5.44 -12.51
CA MET A 269 -8.35 -5.50 -11.09
C MET A 269 -7.61 -4.23 -10.68
N MET A 270 -8.17 -3.50 -9.71
CA MET A 270 -7.66 -2.22 -9.21
C MET A 270 -7.57 -2.20 -7.68
N LYS A 271 -7.24 -3.35 -7.08
CA LYS A 271 -7.06 -3.47 -5.62
C LYS A 271 -5.87 -2.63 -5.15
N GLY A 272 -6.00 -1.96 -4.02
CA GLY A 272 -4.96 -1.11 -3.45
C GLY A 272 -4.67 0.16 -4.25
N CYS A 273 -5.47 0.46 -5.27
CA CYS A 273 -5.32 1.70 -6.02
C CYS A 273 -5.66 2.92 -5.17
N ILE A 274 -5.00 4.00 -5.48
CA ILE A 274 -5.19 5.28 -4.84
C ILE A 274 -5.50 6.33 -5.89
N PHE A 275 -6.67 6.94 -5.75
CA PHE A 275 -7.11 8.04 -6.59
C PHE A 275 -7.11 9.32 -5.76
N ALA A 276 -6.25 10.27 -6.10
CA ALA A 276 -6.14 11.56 -5.43
C ALA A 276 -6.43 12.68 -6.44
N ASN A 277 -7.29 13.63 -6.06
CA ASN A 277 -7.59 14.82 -6.86
C ASN A 277 -8.09 14.47 -8.29
N CYS A 278 -8.73 13.31 -8.46
CA CYS A 278 -9.16 12.82 -9.75
C CYS A 278 -10.60 13.28 -10.10
N VAL A 279 -10.86 13.43 -11.38
CA VAL A 279 -12.21 13.72 -11.92
C VAL A 279 -12.65 12.56 -12.80
N PHE A 280 -13.78 11.97 -12.45
CA PHE A 280 -14.46 10.95 -13.26
C PHE A 280 -15.72 11.58 -13.85
N GLN A 281 -15.80 11.63 -15.17
CA GLN A 281 -16.92 12.20 -15.89
C GLN A 281 -17.46 11.25 -16.96
N GLU A 282 -18.76 10.96 -16.92
CA GLU A 282 -19.40 10.04 -17.87
C GLU A 282 -18.66 8.69 -17.98
N THR A 283 -18.13 8.21 -16.85
CA THR A 283 -17.29 7.01 -16.78
C THR A 283 -18.10 5.80 -16.34
N ILE A 284 -17.89 4.69 -17.02
CA ILE A 284 -18.51 3.40 -16.66
C ILE A 284 -17.42 2.46 -16.15
N MET A 285 -17.61 1.95 -14.96
CA MET A 285 -16.79 0.91 -14.34
C MET A 285 -17.63 -0.37 -14.24
N LYS A 286 -17.23 -1.41 -14.96
CA LYS A 286 -17.99 -2.66 -15.04
C LYS A 286 -17.12 -3.85 -14.63
N GLU A 287 -17.64 -4.70 -13.74
CA GLU A 287 -16.95 -5.88 -13.27
C GLU A 287 -15.55 -5.58 -12.69
N ILE A 288 -15.42 -4.42 -11.98
CA ILE A 288 -14.15 -4.00 -11.39
C ILE A 288 -14.03 -4.54 -9.97
N VAL A 289 -12.82 -4.98 -9.63
CA VAL A 289 -12.45 -5.38 -8.27
C VAL A 289 -11.57 -4.30 -7.65
N LEU A 290 -12.18 -3.47 -6.79
CA LEU A 290 -11.51 -2.42 -6.02
C LEU A 290 -11.08 -2.89 -4.63
N SER A 291 -11.64 -3.99 -4.18
CA SER A 291 -11.37 -4.59 -2.87
C SER A 291 -11.52 -6.10 -2.95
N GLU A 292 -10.86 -6.81 -2.07
CA GLU A 292 -11.00 -8.25 -1.93
C GLU A 292 -11.72 -8.58 -0.63
N SER A 293 -12.82 -9.33 -0.74
CA SER A 293 -13.60 -9.77 0.42
C SER A 293 -13.06 -11.07 1.05
N ASP A 294 -12.19 -11.79 0.35
CA ASP A 294 -11.71 -13.09 0.80
C ASP A 294 -10.56 -12.98 1.79
N LYS A 295 -10.83 -13.45 3.00
CA LYS A 295 -9.88 -13.54 4.13
C LYS A 295 -8.78 -14.59 3.94
N GLU A 296 -8.80 -15.33 2.83
CA GLU A 296 -7.92 -16.47 2.55
C GLU A 296 -6.77 -16.17 1.58
N SER A 297 -6.67 -14.93 1.07
CA SER A 297 -5.54 -14.55 0.22
C SER A 297 -4.20 -14.74 0.93
N SER A 298 -3.20 -15.20 0.22
CA SER A 298 -1.84 -15.28 0.75
C SER A 298 -1.37 -13.88 1.14
N ILE A 299 -0.48 -13.77 2.12
CA ILE A 299 0.05 -12.47 2.57
C ILE A 299 0.71 -11.71 1.40
N LEU A 300 1.30 -12.43 0.45
CA LEU A 300 1.93 -11.86 -0.74
C LEU A 300 0.92 -11.22 -1.71
N ASP A 301 -0.33 -11.71 -1.69
CA ASP A 301 -1.43 -11.21 -2.53
C ASP A 301 -2.35 -10.24 -1.78
N TYR A 302 -1.96 -9.80 -0.57
CA TYR A 302 -2.75 -8.83 0.17
C TYR A 302 -2.68 -7.46 -0.49
N PHE A 303 -3.84 -6.99 -0.93
CA PHE A 303 -4.03 -5.62 -1.39
C PHE A 303 -5.00 -4.91 -0.46
N ALA A 304 -4.67 -3.66 -0.09
CA ALA A 304 -5.62 -2.82 0.59
C ALA A 304 -6.85 -2.55 -0.30
N PRO A 305 -8.02 -2.22 0.25
CA PRO A 305 -9.09 -1.65 -0.53
C PRO A 305 -8.65 -0.36 -1.23
N ALA A 306 -9.25 -0.05 -2.38
CA ALA A 306 -8.94 1.19 -3.08
C ALA A 306 -9.33 2.43 -2.25
N GLU A 307 -8.60 3.51 -2.45
CA GLU A 307 -8.80 4.78 -1.76
C GLU A 307 -9.11 5.90 -2.75
N PHE A 308 -10.07 6.75 -2.42
CA PHE A 308 -10.46 7.94 -3.17
C PHE A 308 -10.36 9.17 -2.27
N HIS A 309 -9.51 10.13 -2.65
CA HIS A 309 -9.27 11.35 -1.91
C HIS A 309 -9.49 12.58 -2.78
N ASN A 310 -10.35 13.51 -2.36
CA ASN A 310 -10.66 14.74 -3.09
C ASN A 310 -11.09 14.48 -4.55
N CYS A 311 -11.84 13.40 -4.81
CA CYS A 311 -12.27 13.04 -6.15
C CYS A 311 -13.70 13.55 -6.44
N GLU A 312 -13.97 13.82 -7.71
CA GLU A 312 -15.30 14.17 -8.21
C GLU A 312 -15.85 13.05 -9.11
N PHE A 313 -17.08 12.63 -8.85
CA PHE A 313 -17.80 11.63 -9.66
C PHE A 313 -18.99 12.30 -10.35
N ARG A 314 -18.86 12.58 -11.65
CA ARG A 314 -19.86 13.24 -12.48
C ARG A 314 -20.45 12.24 -13.47
N GLU A 315 -21.67 11.77 -13.22
CA GLU A 315 -22.35 10.80 -14.09
C GLU A 315 -21.56 9.49 -14.26
N VAL A 316 -21.06 8.97 -13.13
CA VAL A 316 -20.28 7.71 -13.07
C VAL A 316 -21.20 6.56 -12.71
N ARG A 317 -21.01 5.38 -13.31
CA ARG A 317 -21.73 4.17 -12.97
C ARG A 317 -20.76 3.05 -12.59
N LEU A 318 -21.08 2.37 -11.48
CA LEU A 318 -20.46 1.12 -11.07
C LEU A 318 -21.45 -0.01 -11.36
N GLU A 319 -21.09 -0.91 -12.26
CA GLU A 319 -21.93 -2.04 -12.70
C GLU A 319 -21.23 -3.38 -12.32
N ASN A 320 -21.87 -4.19 -11.48
CA ASN A 320 -21.31 -5.47 -11.00
C ASN A 320 -19.90 -5.34 -10.36
N CYS A 321 -19.61 -4.24 -9.66
CA CYS A 321 -18.30 -3.96 -9.07
C CYS A 321 -18.25 -4.42 -7.61
N ASN A 322 -17.03 -4.75 -7.13
CA ASN A 322 -16.74 -4.91 -5.70
C ASN A 322 -15.92 -3.71 -5.22
N ALA A 323 -16.55 -2.84 -4.44
CA ALA A 323 -15.95 -1.67 -3.79
C ALA A 323 -16.12 -1.70 -2.26
N ASP A 324 -16.18 -2.90 -1.67
CA ASP A 324 -16.30 -3.09 -0.23
C ASP A 324 -15.09 -2.50 0.51
N ASN A 325 -15.35 -1.88 1.65
CA ASN A 325 -14.33 -1.28 2.50
C ASN A 325 -13.47 -0.19 1.83
N CYS A 326 -13.83 0.29 0.64
CA CYS A 326 -13.10 1.38 -0.01
C CYS A 326 -13.12 2.65 0.83
N ILE A 327 -12.00 3.32 0.92
CA ILE A 327 -11.86 4.57 1.66
C ILE A 327 -12.22 5.74 0.74
N VAL A 328 -13.21 6.55 1.13
CA VAL A 328 -13.68 7.70 0.35
C VAL A 328 -13.64 8.95 1.21
N LYS A 329 -12.72 9.86 0.96
CA LYS A 329 -12.52 11.09 1.74
C LYS A 329 -12.63 12.33 0.88
N ASN A 330 -13.44 13.30 1.32
CA ASN A 330 -13.62 14.58 0.66
C ASN A 330 -13.98 14.47 -0.83
N CYS A 331 -14.75 13.45 -1.23
CA CYS A 331 -15.16 13.26 -2.60
C CYS A 331 -16.60 13.72 -2.82
N ASP A 332 -16.96 14.20 -3.98
CA ASP A 332 -18.35 14.38 -4.40
C ASP A 332 -18.78 13.16 -5.23
N ALA A 333 -19.59 12.31 -4.62
CA ALA A 333 -20.15 11.11 -5.23
C ALA A 333 -21.70 11.18 -5.33
N SER A 334 -22.29 12.38 -5.27
CA SER A 334 -23.74 12.59 -5.33
C SER A 334 -24.40 12.07 -6.60
N LYS A 335 -23.64 11.97 -7.70
CA LYS A 335 -24.08 11.45 -8.99
C LYS A 335 -23.53 10.08 -9.34
N LEU A 336 -23.13 9.30 -8.35
CA LEU A 336 -22.61 7.94 -8.54
C LEU A 336 -23.77 6.94 -8.64
N GLY A 337 -23.98 6.36 -9.83
CA GLY A 337 -24.92 5.26 -10.04
C GLY A 337 -24.32 3.93 -9.60
N LEU A 338 -25.11 3.11 -8.93
CA LEU A 338 -24.73 1.77 -8.48
C LEU A 338 -25.71 0.74 -9.04
N GLU A 339 -25.19 -0.19 -9.83
CA GLU A 339 -25.97 -1.30 -10.40
C GLU A 339 -25.32 -2.64 -10.01
N ASN A 340 -26.01 -3.44 -9.23
CA ASN A 340 -25.54 -4.76 -8.75
C ASN A 340 -24.13 -4.74 -8.12
N SER A 341 -23.70 -3.60 -7.59
CA SER A 341 -22.36 -3.42 -7.03
C SER A 341 -22.38 -3.49 -5.51
N SER A 342 -21.36 -4.11 -4.91
CA SER A 342 -21.16 -4.17 -3.47
C SER A 342 -20.29 -3.00 -3.01
N ILE A 343 -20.77 -2.28 -1.97
CA ILE A 343 -20.09 -1.14 -1.34
C ILE A 343 -20.04 -1.25 0.18
N VAL A 344 -20.19 -2.46 0.72
CA VAL A 344 -20.32 -2.72 2.16
C VAL A 344 -19.12 -2.19 2.92
N GLY A 345 -19.34 -1.40 3.96
CA GLY A 345 -18.30 -0.79 4.79
C GLY A 345 -17.46 0.27 4.06
N SER A 346 -17.86 0.69 2.88
CA SER A 346 -17.15 1.72 2.13
C SER A 346 -17.65 3.12 2.46
N GLY A 347 -16.82 4.14 2.26
CA GLY A 347 -17.23 5.53 2.37
C GLY A 347 -18.28 5.97 1.33
N PHE A 348 -18.63 5.14 0.37
CA PHE A 348 -19.76 5.36 -0.54
C PHE A 348 -21.13 5.09 0.11
N GLU A 349 -21.21 4.24 1.14
CA GLU A 349 -22.46 3.97 1.89
C GLU A 349 -22.96 5.21 2.64
N GLU A 350 -22.06 5.92 3.34
CA GLU A 350 -22.43 7.07 4.19
C GLU A 350 -23.13 8.20 3.43
N ARG A 351 -23.10 8.18 2.10
CA ARG A 351 -23.64 9.21 1.22
C ARG A 351 -25.02 8.86 0.67
N LYS A 352 -25.32 7.56 0.51
CA LYS A 352 -26.69 7.12 0.15
C LYS A 352 -27.71 7.49 1.21
N ASP A 353 -27.32 7.44 2.48
CA ASP A 353 -28.26 7.75 3.59
C ASP A 353 -28.60 9.23 3.69
N LYS A 354 -27.79 10.13 3.13
CA LYS A 354 -28.06 11.58 3.11
C LYS A 354 -29.06 11.98 2.02
N GLU A 355 -29.05 11.33 0.87
CA GLU A 355 -30.03 11.61 -0.22
C GLU A 355 -31.43 11.08 0.14
N GLY A 356 -31.54 9.98 0.87
CA GLY A 356 -32.84 9.47 1.35
C GLY A 356 -33.52 10.33 2.41
N GLN A 357 -32.85 11.31 3.00
CA GLN A 357 -33.42 12.25 3.97
C GLN A 357 -33.89 13.56 3.33
N ASP A 358 -33.38 13.95 2.17
CA ASP A 358 -33.78 15.19 1.48
C ASP A 358 -35.01 15.00 0.57
N GLU A 359 -35.44 13.77 0.26
CA GLU A 359 -36.69 13.51 -0.48
C GLU A 359 -37.98 13.44 0.42
N LEU A 360 -37.85 13.68 1.74
CA LEU A 360 -38.94 13.63 2.68
C LEU A 360 -39.38 15.00 3.27
N PHE A 361 -38.98 16.12 2.60
CA PHE A 361 -39.50 17.44 2.96
C PHE A 361 -40.06 18.20 1.76
#